data_805f785948246ca7e46f9e006596fec5
#
_entry.id   805f785948246ca7e46f9e006596fec5
#
_cell.length_a   1.000
_cell.length_b   1.000
_cell.length_c   1.000
_cell.angle_alpha   90.00
_cell.angle_beta   90.00
_cell.angle_gamma   90.00
#
_symmetry.space_group_name_H-M   'P 1'
#
loop_
_entity.id
_entity.type
_entity.pdbx_description
1 polymer ?
#
loop_
_entity_poly.entity_id
_entity_poly.type
_entity_poly.pdbx_seq_one_letter_code
_entity_poly.pdbx_strand_id
1 'polypeptide(L)'
;LDLIEGQAEYKFFRSSGDGTSATSNPNGIYGISDVLEAQLRTNRTATTQSDSPMSKVDRSTYGAFSNKLSQGTPNQYWVQRFIDYVSVNIYPTPDSTNASKDVHFYYIKRIQDVGSYTNATDMPFRFIPCMVSGLAYYLSMKYAPQMTQPMKLYYEDELARALAEDGSASSTFITPKAYYPGT
;
A
#
# COMPACT_ATOMS: atom_id res chain seq x y z
N LEU A 1 12.09 -2.81 2.06
CA LEU A 1 12.10 -4.25 2.38
C LEU A 1 13.49 -4.80 2.08
N ASP A 2 14.17 -5.27 3.12
CA ASP A 2 15.47 -5.94 2.97
C ASP A 2 15.26 -7.31 2.32
N LEU A 3 16.08 -7.63 1.32
CA LEU A 3 16.03 -8.92 0.66
C LEU A 3 16.85 -9.96 1.41
N ILE A 4 16.35 -11.19 1.39
CA ILE A 4 17.03 -12.35 1.98
C ILE A 4 17.33 -13.35 0.86
N GLU A 5 18.56 -13.85 0.80
CA GLU A 5 18.97 -14.84 -0.19
C GLU A 5 18.04 -16.07 -0.20
N GLY A 6 17.59 -16.47 -1.39
CA GLY A 6 16.73 -17.63 -1.58
C GLY A 6 15.28 -17.47 -1.10
N GLN A 7 14.90 -16.31 -0.57
CA GLN A 7 13.54 -16.08 -0.10
C GLN A 7 12.68 -15.45 -1.20
N ALA A 8 11.60 -16.12 -1.58
CA ALA A 8 10.65 -15.64 -2.57
C ALA A 8 9.47 -14.90 -1.94
N GLU A 9 9.02 -15.29 -0.74
CA GLU A 9 7.79 -14.82 -0.12
C GLU A 9 8.09 -13.98 1.13
N TYR A 10 7.47 -12.79 1.19
CA TYR A 10 7.50 -11.86 2.33
C TYR A 10 6.08 -11.60 2.81
N LYS A 11 5.83 -11.76 4.12
CA LYS A 11 4.50 -11.66 4.73
C LYS A 11 4.39 -10.42 5.58
N PHE A 12 3.38 -9.60 5.31
CA PHE A 12 3.07 -8.38 6.03
C PHE A 12 1.76 -8.55 6.79
N PHE A 13 1.85 -8.74 8.08
CA PHE A 13 0.70 -8.97 8.95
C PHE A 13 -0.06 -7.68 9.27
N ARG A 14 -1.27 -7.80 9.77
CA ARG A 14 -2.13 -6.65 10.10
C ARG A 14 -1.64 -5.87 11.29
N SER A 15 -1.12 -6.55 12.31
CA SER A 15 -0.62 -5.94 13.53
C SER A 15 0.78 -6.45 13.88
N SER A 16 1.47 -5.71 14.73
CA SER A 16 2.82 -6.07 15.20
C SER A 16 2.86 -7.32 16.08
N GLY A 17 1.71 -7.77 16.60
CA GLY A 17 1.59 -8.98 17.38
C GLY A 17 1.45 -10.27 16.56
N ASP A 18 1.10 -10.13 15.28
CA ASP A 18 0.81 -11.25 14.41
C ASP A 18 2.04 -11.57 13.55
N GLY A 19 2.68 -12.69 13.79
CA GLY A 19 3.78 -13.18 12.95
C GLY A 19 5.09 -12.40 13.11
N THR A 20 5.89 -12.81 14.05
CA THR A 20 7.14 -12.15 14.46
C THR A 20 8.41 -12.70 13.81
N SER A 21 8.30 -13.53 12.77
CA SER A 21 9.49 -14.06 12.12
C SER A 21 10.25 -12.96 11.37
N ALA A 22 11.44 -12.64 11.82
CA ALA A 22 12.35 -11.72 11.12
C ALA A 22 12.61 -12.15 9.66
N THR A 23 12.49 -13.44 9.37
CA THR A 23 12.63 -13.98 8.02
C THR A 23 11.45 -13.63 7.12
N SER A 24 10.24 -13.63 7.64
CA SER A 24 9.05 -13.31 6.81
C SER A 24 8.77 -11.82 6.67
N ASN A 25 9.21 -11.01 7.64
CA ASN A 25 9.02 -9.55 7.66
C ASN A 25 10.24 -8.86 8.29
N PRO A 26 11.38 -8.81 7.59
CA PRO A 26 12.66 -8.35 8.13
C PRO A 26 12.63 -6.88 8.61
N ASN A 27 11.77 -6.06 8.05
CA ASN A 27 11.67 -4.64 8.40
C ASN A 27 10.54 -4.31 9.39
N GLY A 28 9.80 -5.31 9.88
CA GLY A 28 8.70 -5.09 10.82
C GLY A 28 7.58 -4.19 10.26
N ILE A 29 7.29 -4.28 8.97
CA ILE A 29 6.23 -3.49 8.32
C ILE A 29 4.89 -4.19 8.52
N TYR A 30 3.91 -3.45 9.02
CA TYR A 30 2.57 -3.97 9.33
C TYR A 30 1.46 -3.13 8.71
N GLY A 31 0.28 -3.72 8.60
CA GLY A 31 -0.93 -3.04 8.17
C GLY A 31 -1.01 -2.74 6.68
N ILE A 32 -0.23 -3.44 5.87
CA ILE A 32 -0.33 -3.32 4.40
C ILE A 32 -1.67 -3.89 3.93
N SER A 33 -2.37 -3.12 3.11
CA SER A 33 -3.59 -3.54 2.42
C SER A 33 -3.31 -3.95 0.97
N ASP A 34 -2.47 -3.20 0.28
CA ASP A 34 -2.00 -3.51 -1.09
C ASP A 34 -0.66 -2.83 -1.36
N VAL A 35 0.09 -3.38 -2.32
CA VAL A 35 1.30 -2.77 -2.88
C VAL A 35 0.98 -2.21 -4.26
N LEU A 36 1.22 -0.92 -4.42
CA LEU A 36 0.94 -0.19 -5.67
C LEU A 36 2.07 -0.38 -6.67
N GLU A 37 3.27 0.04 -6.27
CA GLU A 37 4.48 0.02 -7.10
C GLU A 37 5.65 -0.48 -6.26
N ALA A 38 6.60 -1.14 -6.92
CA ALA A 38 7.83 -1.59 -6.29
C ALA A 38 9.03 -1.33 -7.20
N GLN A 39 10.16 -1.05 -6.59
CA GLN A 39 11.44 -0.76 -7.23
C GLN A 39 12.55 -1.50 -6.49
N LEU A 40 13.47 -2.08 -7.24
CA LEU A 40 14.69 -2.68 -6.68
C LEU A 40 15.74 -1.59 -6.54
N ARG A 41 16.18 -1.30 -5.32
CA ARG A 41 17.21 -0.31 -5.00
C ARG A 41 18.56 -0.96 -4.83
N THR A 42 19.55 -0.46 -5.57
CA THR A 42 20.95 -0.79 -5.40
C THR A 42 21.68 0.35 -4.66
N ASN A 43 22.79 0.03 -4.00
CA ASN A 43 23.62 0.99 -3.27
C ASN A 43 22.82 1.79 -2.21
N ARG A 44 22.11 1.10 -1.37
CA ARG A 44 21.17 1.60 -0.34
C ARG A 44 21.67 2.82 0.44
N THR A 45 22.93 2.84 0.83
CA THR A 45 23.52 3.89 1.69
C THR A 45 24.48 4.82 0.95
N ALA A 46 24.72 4.61 -0.34
CA ALA A 46 25.66 5.42 -1.13
C ALA A 46 24.95 6.58 -1.82
N THR A 47 25.72 7.61 -2.15
CA THR A 47 25.24 8.74 -2.96
C THR A 47 24.89 8.35 -4.40
N THR A 48 25.29 7.14 -4.81
CA THR A 48 25.04 6.54 -6.14
C THR A 48 23.88 5.53 -6.11
N GLN A 49 22.82 5.83 -5.37
CA GLN A 49 21.62 4.99 -5.38
C GLN A 49 21.03 4.89 -6.79
N SER A 50 20.56 3.70 -7.15
CA SER A 50 19.87 3.46 -8.40
C SER A 50 18.65 2.59 -8.16
N ASP A 51 17.49 3.03 -8.62
CA ASP A 51 16.22 2.34 -8.51
C ASP A 51 15.81 1.78 -9.86
N SER A 52 15.56 0.48 -9.92
CA SER A 52 15.07 -0.22 -11.09
C SER A 52 13.61 -0.63 -10.87
N PRO A 53 12.67 -0.26 -11.76
CA PRO A 53 11.26 -0.60 -11.58
C PRO A 53 11.06 -2.12 -11.66
N MET A 54 10.17 -2.63 -10.81
CA MET A 54 9.72 -4.01 -10.81
C MET A 54 8.31 -4.11 -11.38
N SER A 55 8.06 -5.14 -12.20
CA SER A 55 6.75 -5.36 -12.82
C SER A 55 5.83 -6.13 -11.88
N LYS A 56 4.63 -5.58 -11.63
CA LYS A 56 3.57 -6.30 -10.91
C LYS A 56 2.95 -7.33 -11.86
N VAL A 57 2.98 -8.59 -11.48
CA VAL A 57 2.40 -9.70 -12.25
C VAL A 57 1.15 -10.24 -11.58
N ASP A 58 0.28 -10.85 -12.37
CA ASP A 58 -0.92 -11.50 -11.90
C ASP A 58 -0.66 -12.94 -11.45
N ARG A 59 -1.68 -13.57 -10.87
CA ARG A 59 -1.62 -14.96 -10.38
C ARG A 59 -1.30 -15.95 -11.50
N SER A 60 -1.86 -15.76 -12.69
CA SER A 60 -1.68 -16.67 -13.82
C SER A 60 -0.25 -16.63 -14.35
N THR A 61 0.29 -15.43 -14.51
CA THR A 61 1.68 -15.22 -14.92
C THR A 61 2.66 -15.79 -13.89
N TYR A 62 2.45 -15.50 -12.59
CA TYR A 62 3.29 -16.09 -11.54
C TYR A 62 3.16 -17.62 -11.48
N GLY A 63 1.95 -18.14 -11.70
CA GLY A 63 1.69 -19.59 -11.79
C GLY A 63 2.44 -20.28 -12.91
N ALA A 64 2.62 -19.60 -14.04
CA ALA A 64 3.30 -20.14 -15.23
C ALA A 64 4.82 -20.27 -15.10
N PHE A 65 5.44 -19.64 -14.09
CA PHE A 65 6.88 -19.82 -13.86
C PHE A 65 7.19 -21.27 -13.46
N SER A 66 8.00 -21.92 -14.26
CA SER A 66 8.33 -23.34 -14.05
C SER A 66 9.13 -23.58 -12.77
N ASN A 67 10.08 -22.69 -12.45
CA ASN A 67 10.87 -22.74 -11.22
C ASN A 67 10.73 -21.41 -10.45
N LYS A 68 9.90 -21.40 -9.42
CA LYS A 68 9.64 -20.22 -8.59
C LYS A 68 10.78 -19.86 -7.64
N LEU A 69 11.72 -20.78 -7.44
CA LEU A 69 12.92 -20.59 -6.61
C LEU A 69 14.17 -20.30 -7.45
N SER A 70 14.02 -20.02 -8.74
CA SER A 70 15.12 -19.58 -9.59
C SER A 70 15.74 -18.32 -9.03
N GLN A 71 17.05 -18.37 -8.74
CA GLN A 71 17.77 -17.25 -8.16
C GLN A 71 18.28 -16.28 -9.23
N GLY A 72 18.30 -15.00 -8.89
CA GLY A 72 18.77 -13.96 -9.79
C GLY A 72 18.41 -12.56 -9.31
N THR A 73 18.46 -11.59 -10.21
CA THR A 73 18.05 -10.21 -9.90
C THR A 73 16.52 -10.09 -9.95
N PRO A 74 15.87 -9.76 -8.83
CA PRO A 74 14.44 -9.56 -8.77
C PRO A 74 13.98 -8.45 -9.73
N ASN A 75 12.98 -8.75 -10.55
CA ASN A 75 12.40 -7.76 -11.49
C ASN A 75 10.88 -7.84 -11.59
N GLN A 76 10.28 -8.83 -10.94
CA GLN A 76 8.83 -9.01 -10.91
C GLN A 76 8.36 -9.29 -9.49
N TYR A 77 7.11 -8.93 -9.21
CA TYR A 77 6.48 -9.25 -7.94
C TYR A 77 4.99 -9.52 -8.11
N TRP A 78 4.48 -10.40 -7.26
CA TRP A 78 3.06 -10.74 -7.18
C TRP A 78 2.55 -10.52 -5.77
N VAL A 79 1.42 -9.83 -5.64
CA VAL A 79 0.78 -9.52 -4.36
C VAL A 79 -0.40 -10.44 -4.16
N GLN A 80 -0.42 -11.16 -3.05
CA GLN A 80 -1.51 -12.02 -2.64
C GLN A 80 -2.09 -11.53 -1.31
N ARG A 81 -3.41 -11.35 -1.26
CA ARG A 81 -4.11 -10.86 -0.08
C ARG A 81 -4.79 -12.00 0.64
N PHE A 82 -4.37 -12.25 1.86
CA PHE A 82 -5.00 -13.19 2.78
C PHE A 82 -5.79 -12.43 3.86
N ILE A 83 -6.55 -13.18 4.66
CA ILE A 83 -7.36 -12.58 5.73
C ILE A 83 -6.49 -11.94 6.82
N ASP A 84 -5.34 -12.51 7.14
CA ASP A 84 -4.48 -12.09 8.25
C ASP A 84 -3.22 -11.34 7.81
N TYR A 85 -2.81 -11.50 6.55
CA TYR A 85 -1.60 -10.88 6.01
C TYR A 85 -1.70 -10.65 4.50
N VAL A 86 -0.82 -9.80 4.01
CA VAL A 86 -0.54 -9.65 2.58
C VAL A 86 0.81 -10.30 2.29
N SER A 87 0.85 -11.19 1.31
CA SER A 87 2.09 -11.82 0.85
C SER A 87 2.56 -11.14 -0.42
N VAL A 88 3.85 -10.77 -0.45
CA VAL A 88 4.54 -10.26 -1.63
C VAL A 88 5.53 -11.32 -2.08
N ASN A 89 5.29 -11.90 -3.23
CA ASN A 89 6.15 -12.90 -3.84
C ASN A 89 7.03 -12.23 -4.88
N ILE A 90 8.34 -12.37 -4.74
CA ILE A 90 9.35 -11.74 -5.60
C ILE A 90 9.92 -12.80 -6.53
N TYR A 91 10.13 -12.42 -7.80
CA TYR A 91 10.71 -13.29 -8.81
C TYR A 91 11.66 -12.53 -9.75
N PRO A 92 12.81 -13.11 -10.10
CA PRO A 92 13.49 -14.25 -9.46
C PRO A 92 13.76 -14.03 -7.97
N THR A 93 13.98 -15.11 -7.21
CA THR A 93 14.41 -14.98 -5.81
C THR A 93 15.78 -14.34 -5.72
N PRO A 94 16.06 -13.51 -4.71
CA PRO A 94 17.38 -12.90 -4.56
C PRO A 94 18.48 -13.96 -4.45
N ASP A 95 19.54 -13.80 -5.20
CA ASP A 95 20.80 -14.52 -4.99
C ASP A 95 21.66 -13.82 -3.93
N SER A 96 22.83 -14.35 -3.61
CA SER A 96 23.76 -13.78 -2.63
C SER A 96 24.19 -12.34 -2.96
N THR A 97 24.32 -12.00 -4.23
CA THR A 97 24.67 -10.64 -4.68
C THR A 97 23.50 -9.68 -4.50
N ASN A 98 22.29 -10.14 -4.80
CA ASN A 98 21.08 -9.31 -4.74
C ASN A 98 20.47 -9.24 -3.34
N ALA A 99 20.84 -10.09 -2.41
CA ALA A 99 20.43 -10.02 -1.00
C ALA A 99 20.94 -8.75 -0.28
N SER A 100 21.94 -8.05 -0.84
CA SER A 100 22.38 -6.74 -0.34
C SER A 100 21.55 -5.56 -0.82
N LYS A 101 20.58 -5.79 -1.72
CA LYS A 101 19.66 -4.79 -2.26
C LYS A 101 18.38 -4.75 -1.47
N ASP A 102 17.60 -3.66 -1.66
CA ASP A 102 16.31 -3.45 -1.03
C ASP A 102 15.22 -3.35 -2.08
N VAL A 103 14.02 -3.76 -1.71
CA VAL A 103 12.82 -3.40 -2.45
C VAL A 103 12.15 -2.21 -1.78
N HIS A 104 12.10 -1.10 -2.50
CA HIS A 104 11.29 0.06 -2.17
C HIS A 104 9.92 -0.10 -2.80
N PHE A 105 8.87 0.06 -2.02
CA PHE A 105 7.52 -0.05 -2.53
C PHE A 105 6.58 0.97 -1.91
N TYR A 106 5.63 1.44 -2.72
CA TYR A 106 4.52 2.25 -2.28
C TYR A 106 3.34 1.33 -1.97
N TYR A 107 2.75 1.50 -0.81
CA TYR A 107 1.68 0.63 -0.35
C TYR A 107 0.53 1.41 0.29
N ILE A 108 -0.64 0.82 0.24
CA ILE A 108 -1.80 1.31 0.96
C ILE A 108 -1.76 0.72 2.36
N LYS A 109 -1.63 1.59 3.36
CA LYS A 109 -1.69 1.19 4.77
C LYS A 109 -3.14 1.22 5.24
N ARG A 110 -3.54 0.19 5.96
CA ARG A 110 -4.80 0.21 6.70
C ARG A 110 -4.69 1.20 7.86
N ILE A 111 -5.70 2.06 8.00
CA ILE A 111 -5.84 2.92 9.18
C ILE A 111 -6.04 2.02 10.40
N GLN A 112 -5.26 2.23 11.45
CA GLN A 112 -5.40 1.48 12.70
C GLN A 112 -6.66 1.92 13.44
N ASP A 113 -7.39 0.94 13.97
CA ASP A 113 -8.49 1.20 14.89
C ASP A 113 -7.92 1.77 16.20
N VAL A 114 -8.67 2.69 16.82
CA VAL A 114 -8.24 3.36 18.06
C VAL A 114 -8.03 2.35 19.19
N GLY A 115 -8.80 1.25 19.22
CA GLY A 115 -8.68 0.13 20.16
C GLY A 115 -8.96 0.49 21.62
N SER A 116 -8.51 1.66 22.08
CA SER A 116 -8.70 2.18 23.44
C SER A 116 -8.99 3.69 23.38
N TYR A 117 -9.76 4.19 24.34
CA TYR A 117 -10.11 5.62 24.44
C TYR A 117 -8.89 6.54 24.70
N THR A 118 -7.77 5.99 25.09
CA THR A 118 -6.51 6.71 25.32
C THR A 118 -5.64 6.83 24.09
N ASN A 119 -5.93 6.10 23.04
CA ASN A 119 -5.15 6.10 21.81
C ASN A 119 -5.61 7.20 20.87
N ALA A 120 -4.67 7.84 20.18
CA ALA A 120 -4.98 8.75 19.08
C ALA A 120 -5.41 7.96 17.83
N THR A 121 -6.28 8.56 17.03
CA THR A 121 -6.64 8.02 15.71
C THR A 121 -5.47 8.16 14.74
N ASP A 122 -5.21 7.14 13.93
CA ASP A 122 -4.24 7.19 12.81
C ASP A 122 -4.89 7.87 11.58
N MET A 123 -5.47 9.05 11.80
CA MET A 123 -6.21 9.77 10.78
C MET A 123 -5.56 11.13 10.50
N PRO A 124 -5.33 11.50 9.22
CA PRO A 124 -4.81 12.81 8.88
C PRO A 124 -5.72 13.93 9.41
N PHE A 125 -5.09 15.05 9.83
CA PHE A 125 -5.79 16.18 10.45
C PHE A 125 -6.98 16.70 9.61
N ARG A 126 -6.85 16.73 8.28
CA ARG A 126 -7.90 17.18 7.35
C ARG A 126 -9.18 16.34 7.40
N PHE A 127 -9.14 15.09 7.87
CA PHE A 127 -10.31 14.23 8.02
C PHE A 127 -10.99 14.33 9.38
N ILE A 128 -10.43 15.07 10.35
CA ILE A 128 -11.04 15.22 11.68
C ILE A 128 -12.44 15.85 11.63
N PRO A 129 -12.68 16.97 10.89
CA PRO A 129 -14.02 17.53 10.77
C PRO A 129 -15.03 16.55 10.17
N CYS A 130 -14.61 15.80 9.14
CA CYS A 130 -15.41 14.75 8.52
C CYS A 130 -15.76 13.63 9.52
N MET A 131 -14.79 13.19 10.34
CA MET A 131 -15.04 12.17 11.36
C MET A 131 -16.03 12.64 12.43
N VAL A 132 -15.92 13.89 12.89
CA VAL A 132 -16.84 14.49 13.88
C VAL A 132 -18.25 14.60 13.31
N SER A 133 -18.41 15.11 12.09
CA SER A 133 -19.70 15.22 11.42
C SER A 133 -20.32 13.86 11.11
N GLY A 134 -19.50 12.87 10.71
CA GLY A 134 -19.93 11.49 10.52
C GLY A 134 -20.44 10.85 11.81
N LEU A 135 -19.72 11.04 12.93
CA LEU A 135 -20.18 10.57 14.22
C LEU A 135 -21.50 11.23 14.63
N ALA A 136 -21.63 12.54 14.44
CA ALA A 136 -22.88 13.27 14.71
C ALA A 136 -24.05 12.73 13.86
N TYR A 137 -23.79 12.42 12.59
CA TYR A 137 -24.79 11.78 11.72
C TYR A 137 -25.23 10.41 12.26
N TYR A 138 -24.32 9.52 12.62
CA TYR A 138 -24.67 8.20 13.19
C TYR A 138 -25.40 8.31 14.52
N LEU A 139 -25.00 9.23 15.39
CA LEU A 139 -25.69 9.47 16.66
C LEU A 139 -27.10 10.05 16.45
N SER A 140 -27.30 10.91 15.45
CA SER A 140 -28.59 11.49 15.15
C SER A 140 -29.64 10.44 14.78
N MET A 141 -29.24 9.37 14.10
CA MET A 141 -30.16 8.27 13.77
C MET A 141 -30.79 7.63 15.02
N LYS A 142 -30.04 7.61 16.14
CA LYS A 142 -30.49 6.99 17.39
C LYS A 142 -31.18 7.98 18.33
N TYR A 143 -30.65 9.19 18.47
CA TYR A 143 -31.06 10.14 19.52
C TYR A 143 -31.88 11.32 19.01
N ALA A 144 -31.80 11.68 17.73
CA ALA A 144 -32.48 12.82 17.15
C ALA A 144 -32.82 12.57 15.66
N PRO A 145 -33.80 11.67 15.37
CA PRO A 145 -34.11 11.27 13.99
C PRO A 145 -34.46 12.43 13.06
N GLN A 146 -35.07 13.50 13.60
CA GLN A 146 -35.38 14.72 12.83
C GLN A 146 -34.16 15.48 12.32
N MET A 147 -32.96 15.27 12.93
CA MET A 147 -31.75 15.92 12.53
C MET A 147 -30.88 15.04 11.59
N THR A 148 -31.29 13.80 11.32
CA THR A 148 -30.49 12.84 10.53
C THR A 148 -30.21 13.37 9.13
N GLN A 149 -31.17 13.95 8.45
CA GLN A 149 -31.01 14.44 7.08
C GLN A 149 -30.06 15.66 6.99
N PRO A 150 -30.21 16.70 7.81
CA PRO A 150 -29.23 17.79 7.85
C PRO A 150 -27.82 17.34 8.21
N MET A 151 -27.67 16.42 9.18
CA MET A 151 -26.37 15.91 9.59
C MET A 151 -25.70 15.09 8.49
N LYS A 152 -26.48 14.33 7.71
CA LYS A 152 -25.99 13.60 6.55
C LYS A 152 -25.39 14.54 5.50
N LEU A 153 -26.12 15.60 5.12
CA LEU A 153 -25.65 16.58 4.14
C LEU A 153 -24.36 17.27 4.61
N TYR A 154 -24.29 17.62 5.88
CA TYR A 154 -23.10 18.23 6.46
C TYR A 154 -21.90 17.27 6.44
N TYR A 155 -22.10 16.01 6.77
CA TYR A 155 -21.06 14.98 6.68
C TYR A 155 -20.58 14.79 5.24
N GLU A 156 -21.48 14.73 4.25
CA GLU A 156 -21.13 14.58 2.84
C GLU A 156 -20.31 15.77 2.32
N ASP A 157 -20.64 16.99 2.72
CA ASP A 157 -19.89 18.20 2.36
C ASP A 157 -18.48 18.20 2.98
N GLU A 158 -18.35 17.88 4.27
CA GLU A 158 -17.05 17.76 4.94
C GLU A 158 -16.19 16.63 4.34
N LEU A 159 -16.80 15.49 3.97
CA LEU A 159 -16.11 14.40 3.30
C LEU A 159 -15.58 14.83 1.92
N ALA A 160 -16.41 15.52 1.14
CA ALA A 160 -16.02 16.03 -0.17
C ALA A 160 -14.85 17.02 -0.09
N ARG A 161 -14.86 17.92 0.91
CA ARG A 161 -13.73 18.84 1.17
C ARG A 161 -12.46 18.10 1.54
N ALA A 162 -12.55 17.16 2.48
CA ALA A 162 -11.38 16.38 2.92
C ALA A 162 -10.76 15.58 1.78
N LEU A 163 -11.58 14.96 0.92
CA LEU A 163 -11.13 14.24 -0.27
C LEU A 163 -10.50 15.16 -1.32
N ALA A 164 -11.07 16.36 -1.51
CA ALA A 164 -10.50 17.34 -2.44
C ALA A 164 -9.13 17.85 -1.98
N GLU A 165 -8.96 18.06 -0.67
CA GLU A 165 -7.68 18.45 -0.06
C GLU A 165 -6.65 17.30 -0.09
N ASP A 166 -7.10 16.05 0.03
CA ASP A 166 -6.23 14.87 -0.04
C ASP A 166 -5.75 14.55 -1.46
N GLY A 167 -6.50 15.00 -2.47
CA GLY A 167 -6.14 14.81 -3.87
C GLY A 167 -4.83 15.50 -4.22
N SER A 168 -3.91 14.76 -4.87
CA SER A 168 -2.69 15.38 -5.39
C SER A 168 -3.04 16.35 -6.53
N ALA A 169 -2.56 17.60 -6.44
CA ALA A 169 -2.68 18.60 -7.50
C ALA A 169 -1.74 18.32 -8.69
N SER A 170 -1.52 17.06 -9.06
CA SER A 170 -0.75 16.71 -10.25
C SER A 170 -1.59 17.01 -11.49
N SER A 171 -1.13 17.94 -12.33
CA SER A 171 -1.76 18.19 -13.62
C SER A 171 -1.57 16.96 -14.52
N THR A 172 -2.66 16.27 -14.82
CA THR A 172 -2.66 15.24 -15.84
C THR A 172 -2.61 15.93 -17.21
N PHE A 173 -1.41 16.12 -17.75
CA PHE A 173 -1.24 16.52 -19.14
C PHE A 173 -1.57 15.31 -20.04
N ILE A 174 -2.80 15.24 -20.51
CA ILE A 174 -3.15 14.32 -21.59
C ILE A 174 -2.74 15.00 -22.90
N THR A 175 -1.57 14.64 -23.40
CA THR A 175 -1.17 15.02 -24.77
C THR A 175 -1.90 14.08 -25.74
N PRO A 176 -2.84 14.56 -26.54
CA PRO A 176 -3.45 13.72 -27.54
C PRO A 176 -2.35 13.30 -28.52
N LYS A 177 -2.15 12.00 -28.67
CA LYS A 177 -1.23 11.46 -29.67
C LYS A 177 -1.85 11.70 -31.03
N ALA A 178 -1.43 12.76 -31.73
CA ALA A 178 -1.86 13.01 -33.09
C ALA A 178 -1.34 11.85 -33.95
N TYR A 179 -2.24 11.01 -34.37
CA TYR A 179 -1.96 10.02 -35.40
C TYR A 179 -1.99 10.71 -36.75
N TYR A 180 -0.82 10.98 -37.33
CA TYR A 180 -0.73 11.35 -38.73
C TYR A 180 -0.73 10.06 -39.55
N PRO A 181 -1.78 9.75 -40.32
CA PRO A 181 -1.68 8.70 -41.31
C PRO A 181 -0.64 9.19 -42.32
N GLY A 182 0.45 8.47 -42.44
CA GLY A 182 1.48 8.75 -43.45
C GLY A 182 0.87 8.68 -44.84
N THR A 183 1.06 9.73 -45.61
CA THR A 183 0.85 9.75 -47.05
C THR A 183 1.93 8.93 -47.75
#